data_7c19aa3f8262d8d4e687b49fa5fe2d2b
#
_entry.id   7c19aa3f8262d8d4e687b49fa5fe2d2b
#
_cell.length_a   1.000
_cell.length_b   1.000
_cell.length_c   1.000
_cell.angle_alpha   90.00
_cell.angle_beta   90.00
_cell.angle_gamma   90.00
#
_symmetry.space_group_name_H-M   'P 1'
#
loop_
_entity.id
_entity.type
_entity.pdbx_description
1 polymer ?
#
loop_
_entity_poly.entity_id
_entity_poly.type
_entity_poly.pdbx_seq_one_letter_code
_entity_poly.pdbx_strand_id
1 'polypeptide(L)'
;HWRDWSSDVCSSDLSQQYERIMVAIDGSYESELAFIKGVHVAKRNNAQLLLVHVIDTRALQSVATFDSYIYEKLEDEAKAVLADFERQAREAGLTKIRKVIEFGNPKSLLAVDIPDKENVDLIMVGATGLNTFERLLIGSSSEYILRHAKVDLLIVRDSEKTL
;
A
#
# COMPACT_ATOMS: atom_id res chain seq x y z
N HIS A 1 -4.00 18.62 36.28
CA HIS A 1 -3.31 17.36 36.62
C HIS A 1 -2.66 16.84 35.35
N TRP A 2 -1.51 17.40 35.01
CA TRP A 2 -0.67 16.89 33.93
C TRP A 2 0.00 15.63 34.47
N ARG A 3 -0.33 14.47 33.91
CA ARG A 3 0.47 13.27 34.16
C ARG A 3 1.86 13.51 33.60
N ASP A 4 2.84 13.29 34.44
CA ASP A 4 4.24 13.30 34.06
C ASP A 4 4.48 12.13 33.07
N TRP A 5 4.62 12.44 31.79
CA TRP A 5 4.89 11.47 30.73
C TRP A 5 6.33 10.96 30.74
N SER A 6 7.15 11.47 31.66
CA SER A 6 8.59 11.24 31.62
C SER A 6 9.07 9.96 32.32
N SER A 7 8.20 9.24 33.06
CA SER A 7 8.66 8.14 33.90
C SER A 7 8.28 6.72 33.47
N ASP A 8 7.34 6.55 32.54
CA ASP A 8 6.81 5.20 32.21
C ASP A 8 6.98 4.79 30.75
N VAL A 9 7.58 5.62 29.90
CA VAL A 9 7.90 5.21 28.53
C VAL A 9 9.24 4.50 28.56
N CYS A 10 9.20 3.17 28.64
CA CYS A 10 10.37 2.34 28.46
C CYS A 10 10.98 2.65 27.09
N SER A 11 12.29 2.87 27.03
CA SER A 11 13.00 3.20 25.77
C SER A 11 12.82 2.16 24.66
N SER A 12 12.29 0.98 24.98
CA SER A 12 11.86 -0.05 24.03
C SER A 12 10.57 0.31 23.28
N ASP A 13 9.68 1.14 23.87
CA ASP A 13 8.40 1.53 23.23
C ASP A 13 8.58 2.68 22.23
N LEU A 14 9.70 3.39 22.29
CA LEU A 14 10.03 4.48 21.34
C LEU A 14 10.70 3.97 20.05
N SER A 15 11.08 2.70 19.99
CA SER A 15 11.67 2.07 18.81
C SER A 15 10.65 1.15 18.13
N GLN A 16 9.46 1.69 17.78
CA GLN A 16 8.52 0.91 16.98
C GLN A 16 9.20 0.51 15.68
N GLN A 17 9.48 -0.77 15.56
CA GLN A 17 10.09 -1.37 14.39
C GLN A 17 9.01 -2.09 13.61
N TYR A 18 8.81 -1.68 12.36
CA TYR A 18 7.92 -2.38 11.45
C TYR A 18 8.58 -3.68 10.95
N GLU A 19 7.79 -4.75 10.91
CA GLU A 19 8.24 -6.05 10.40
C GLU A 19 7.69 -6.35 9.01
N ARG A 20 6.46 -5.89 8.71
CA ARG A 20 5.75 -6.15 7.45
C ARG A 20 5.04 -4.90 6.94
N ILE A 21 5.64 -4.31 5.92
CA ILE A 21 5.18 -3.07 5.32
C ILE A 21 4.47 -3.39 4.02
N MET A 22 3.21 -3.00 3.91
CA MET A 22 2.42 -3.11 2.69
C MET A 22 2.45 -1.82 1.91
N VAL A 23 2.74 -1.89 0.61
CA VAL A 23 2.59 -0.78 -0.33
C VAL A 23 1.56 -1.16 -1.38
N ALA A 24 0.50 -0.36 -1.50
CA ALA A 24 -0.51 -0.53 -2.53
C ALA A 24 -0.06 0.13 -3.85
N ILE A 25 -0.03 -0.65 -4.92
CA ILE A 25 0.38 -0.24 -6.26
C ILE A 25 -0.85 -0.24 -7.16
N ASP A 26 -1.22 0.92 -7.69
CA ASP A 26 -2.34 1.08 -8.63
C ASP A 26 -1.93 1.68 -9.98
N GLY A 27 -0.62 1.90 -10.19
CA GLY A 27 -0.07 2.50 -11.39
C GLY A 27 -0.13 4.03 -11.43
N SER A 28 -0.60 4.69 -10.36
CA SER A 28 -0.54 6.13 -10.22
C SER A 28 0.86 6.60 -9.81
N TYR A 29 1.18 7.85 -10.14
CA TYR A 29 2.44 8.46 -9.73
C TYR A 29 2.59 8.49 -8.20
N GLU A 30 1.51 8.75 -7.47
CA GLU A 30 1.53 8.74 -6.01
C GLU A 30 1.78 7.35 -5.43
N SER A 31 1.33 6.29 -6.10
CA SER A 31 1.66 4.91 -5.68
C SER A 31 3.14 4.58 -5.93
N GLU A 32 3.75 5.13 -6.99
CA GLU A 32 5.20 5.03 -7.20
C GLU A 32 5.98 5.75 -6.10
N LEU A 33 5.55 6.94 -5.69
CA LEU A 33 6.14 7.67 -4.55
C LEU A 33 6.00 6.88 -3.24
N ALA A 34 4.84 6.25 -3.03
CA ALA A 34 4.60 5.38 -1.88
C ALA A 34 5.55 4.17 -1.91
N PHE A 35 5.77 3.58 -3.09
CA PHE A 35 6.74 2.50 -3.26
C PHE A 35 8.17 2.93 -2.92
N ILE A 36 8.64 4.04 -3.47
CA ILE A 36 9.99 4.55 -3.18
C ILE A 36 10.19 4.77 -1.69
N LYS A 37 9.23 5.42 -1.02
CA LYS A 37 9.26 5.58 0.45
C LYS A 37 9.19 4.25 1.18
N GLY A 38 8.37 3.31 0.70
CA GLY A 38 8.23 1.97 1.26
C GLY A 38 9.54 1.19 1.26
N VAL A 39 10.30 1.26 0.16
CA VAL A 39 11.64 0.68 0.06
C VAL A 39 12.58 1.26 1.14
N HIS A 40 12.58 2.57 1.32
CA HIS A 40 13.43 3.21 2.33
C HIS A 40 13.01 2.85 3.75
N VAL A 41 11.70 2.79 4.04
CA VAL A 41 11.20 2.40 5.37
C VAL A 41 11.51 0.94 5.65
N ALA A 42 11.29 0.05 4.68
CA ALA A 42 11.60 -1.38 4.81
C ALA A 42 13.10 -1.62 5.08
N LYS A 43 13.98 -0.91 4.37
CA LYS A 43 15.42 -1.01 4.61
C LYS A 43 15.82 -0.60 6.02
N ARG A 44 15.31 0.54 6.52
CA ARG A 44 15.63 1.03 7.87
C ARG A 44 15.14 0.09 8.97
N ASN A 45 14.00 -0.59 8.74
CA ASN A 45 13.39 -1.50 9.70
C ASN A 45 13.83 -2.96 9.52
N ASN A 46 14.61 -3.29 8.47
CA ASN A 46 14.88 -4.67 8.07
C ASN A 46 13.60 -5.49 7.87
N ALA A 47 12.53 -4.80 7.43
CA ALA A 47 11.19 -5.32 7.26
C ALA A 47 11.01 -6.07 5.93
N GLN A 48 9.99 -6.92 5.88
CA GLN A 48 9.47 -7.45 4.62
C GLN A 48 8.62 -6.38 3.92
N LEU A 49 8.86 -6.16 2.63
CA LEU A 49 8.02 -5.30 1.79
C LEU A 49 7.01 -6.15 1.02
N LEU A 50 5.72 -5.88 1.24
CA LEU A 50 4.62 -6.46 0.48
C LEU A 50 4.20 -5.48 -0.61
N LEU A 51 4.36 -5.87 -1.87
CA LEU A 51 3.86 -5.14 -3.04
C LEU A 51 2.48 -5.68 -3.38
N VAL A 52 1.46 -4.87 -3.22
CA VAL A 52 0.06 -5.28 -3.35
C VAL A 52 -0.60 -4.58 -4.52
N HIS A 53 -1.20 -5.34 -5.42
CA HIS A 53 -2.08 -4.84 -6.48
C HIS A 53 -3.45 -5.48 -6.35
N VAL A 54 -4.50 -4.67 -6.33
CA VAL A 54 -5.89 -5.14 -6.30
C VAL A 54 -6.54 -4.88 -7.65
N ILE A 55 -6.99 -5.94 -8.31
CA ILE A 55 -7.77 -5.87 -9.54
C ILE A 55 -9.23 -5.63 -9.16
N ASP A 56 -9.73 -4.41 -9.43
CA ASP A 56 -11.09 -4.01 -9.06
C ASP A 56 -12.13 -4.71 -9.95
N THR A 57 -12.78 -5.73 -9.41
CA THR A 57 -13.80 -6.52 -10.13
C THR A 57 -15.13 -5.81 -10.29
N ARG A 58 -15.36 -4.70 -9.59
CA ARG A 58 -16.61 -3.92 -9.72
C ARG A 58 -16.71 -3.28 -11.10
N ALA A 59 -15.59 -2.89 -11.70
CA ALA A 59 -15.55 -2.37 -13.06
C ALA A 59 -15.85 -3.44 -14.10
N LEU A 60 -15.66 -4.72 -13.78
CA LEU A 60 -15.90 -5.85 -14.68
C LEU A 60 -17.35 -6.36 -14.65
N GLN A 61 -18.13 -6.02 -13.63
CA GLN A 61 -19.52 -6.47 -13.49
C GLN A 61 -20.46 -5.94 -14.57
N SER A 62 -20.10 -4.87 -15.27
CA SER A 62 -20.85 -4.31 -16.39
C SER A 62 -20.61 -5.04 -17.72
N VAL A 63 -19.58 -5.88 -17.80
CA VAL A 63 -19.27 -6.70 -18.98
C VAL A 63 -19.91 -8.08 -18.77
N ALA A 64 -21.06 -8.29 -19.38
CA ALA A 64 -21.99 -9.41 -19.15
C ALA A 64 -21.49 -10.79 -19.61
N THR A 65 -20.21 -11.02 -19.73
CA THR A 65 -19.63 -12.33 -20.01
C THR A 65 -18.49 -12.58 -19.03
N PHE A 66 -18.65 -13.64 -18.22
CA PHE A 66 -17.55 -14.24 -17.45
C PHE A 66 -16.53 -14.80 -18.46
N ASP A 67 -15.69 -13.92 -18.98
CA ASP A 67 -14.61 -14.33 -19.87
C ASP A 67 -13.36 -14.55 -19.01
N SER A 68 -13.04 -15.82 -18.75
CA SER A 68 -11.82 -16.23 -18.04
C SER A 68 -10.56 -15.60 -18.64
N TYR A 69 -10.57 -15.37 -19.95
CA TYR A 69 -9.50 -14.74 -20.68
C TYR A 69 -9.22 -13.30 -20.19
N ILE A 70 -10.27 -12.53 -19.86
CA ILE A 70 -10.10 -11.16 -19.33
C ILE A 70 -9.43 -11.20 -17.97
N TYR A 71 -9.84 -12.10 -17.08
CA TYR A 71 -9.24 -12.26 -15.76
C TYR A 71 -7.78 -12.68 -15.83
N GLU A 72 -7.45 -13.66 -16.67
CA GLU A 72 -6.08 -14.11 -16.90
C GLU A 72 -5.20 -12.97 -17.43
N LYS A 73 -5.69 -12.19 -18.39
CA LYS A 73 -4.97 -11.05 -18.94
C LYS A 73 -4.68 -9.99 -17.89
N LEU A 74 -5.68 -9.60 -17.08
CA LEU A 74 -5.51 -8.61 -16.01
C LEU A 74 -4.53 -9.09 -14.93
N GLU A 75 -4.59 -10.38 -14.61
CA GLU A 75 -3.65 -10.99 -13.66
C GLU A 75 -2.21 -10.98 -14.21
N ASP A 76 -2.02 -11.29 -15.49
CA ASP A 76 -0.71 -11.28 -16.13
C ASP A 76 -0.14 -9.87 -16.24
N GLU A 77 -0.95 -8.87 -16.54
CA GLU A 77 -0.58 -7.46 -16.50
C GLU A 77 -0.16 -7.04 -15.08
N ALA A 78 -0.92 -7.41 -14.06
CA ALA A 78 -0.60 -7.14 -12.66
C ALA A 78 0.71 -7.81 -12.23
N LYS A 79 0.93 -9.07 -12.64
CA LYS A 79 2.20 -9.79 -12.37
C LYS A 79 3.39 -9.09 -13.00
N ALA A 80 3.26 -8.60 -14.24
CA ALA A 80 4.32 -7.89 -14.93
C ALA A 80 4.68 -6.56 -14.22
N VAL A 81 3.66 -5.80 -13.81
CA VAL A 81 3.84 -4.55 -13.05
C VAL A 81 4.55 -4.82 -11.73
N LEU A 82 4.06 -5.78 -10.92
CA LEU A 82 4.68 -6.09 -9.64
C LEU A 82 6.08 -6.70 -9.78
N ALA A 83 6.37 -7.40 -10.88
CA ALA A 83 7.72 -7.90 -11.16
C ALA A 83 8.73 -6.76 -11.40
N ASP A 84 8.31 -5.69 -12.07
CA ASP A 84 9.16 -4.52 -12.27
C ASP A 84 9.44 -3.78 -10.95
N PHE A 85 8.44 -3.57 -10.11
CA PHE A 85 8.62 -3.00 -8.77
C PHE A 85 9.50 -3.89 -7.86
N GLU A 86 9.33 -5.20 -7.93
CA GLU A 86 10.21 -6.15 -7.22
C GLU A 86 11.67 -6.00 -7.67
N ARG A 87 11.91 -5.93 -8.98
CA ARG A 87 13.25 -5.72 -9.54
C ARG A 87 13.88 -4.42 -9.00
N GLN A 88 13.15 -3.31 -9.05
CA GLN A 88 13.60 -2.02 -8.54
C GLN A 88 13.91 -2.08 -7.03
N ALA A 89 13.08 -2.75 -6.23
CA ALA A 89 13.31 -2.91 -4.80
C ALA A 89 14.57 -3.76 -4.52
N ARG A 90 14.81 -4.81 -5.30
CA ARG A 90 16.04 -5.62 -5.21
C ARG A 90 17.29 -4.84 -5.60
N GLU A 91 17.22 -4.05 -6.66
CA GLU A 91 18.31 -3.15 -7.08
C GLU A 91 18.63 -2.11 -5.98
N ALA A 92 17.61 -1.66 -5.24
CA ALA A 92 17.78 -0.81 -4.07
C ALA A 92 18.32 -1.54 -2.82
N GLY A 93 18.54 -2.87 -2.90
CA GLY A 93 19.15 -3.68 -1.85
C GLY A 93 18.16 -4.35 -0.89
N LEU A 94 16.85 -4.41 -1.21
CA LEU A 94 15.89 -5.20 -0.43
C LEU A 94 15.96 -6.68 -0.82
N THR A 95 15.93 -7.56 0.18
CA THR A 95 15.93 -9.01 0.00
C THR A 95 14.59 -9.65 0.37
N LYS A 96 13.87 -9.04 1.31
CA LYS A 96 12.59 -9.55 1.84
C LYS A 96 11.43 -8.88 1.11
N ILE A 97 11.03 -9.41 -0.05
CA ILE A 97 9.95 -8.86 -0.87
C ILE A 97 8.91 -9.93 -1.14
N ARG A 98 7.65 -9.58 -1.02
CA ARG A 98 6.50 -10.43 -1.36
C ARG A 98 5.55 -9.67 -2.28
N LYS A 99 5.01 -10.34 -3.28
CA LYS A 99 3.98 -9.81 -4.18
C LYS A 99 2.64 -10.44 -3.84
N VAL A 100 1.60 -9.63 -3.83
CA VAL A 100 0.21 -10.04 -3.57
C VAL A 100 -0.68 -9.42 -4.64
N ILE A 101 -1.44 -10.25 -5.33
CA ILE A 101 -2.48 -9.84 -6.28
C ILE A 101 -3.79 -10.42 -5.76
N GLU A 102 -4.78 -9.56 -5.59
CA GLU A 102 -6.12 -9.97 -5.16
C GLU A 102 -7.16 -9.34 -6.09
N PHE A 103 -8.27 -10.05 -6.25
CA PHE A 103 -9.43 -9.59 -7.02
C PHE A 103 -10.54 -9.17 -6.06
N GLY A 104 -11.12 -8.00 -6.27
CA GLY A 104 -12.24 -7.57 -5.44
C GLY A 104 -12.33 -6.07 -5.25
N ASN A 105 -12.89 -5.66 -4.12
CA ASN A 105 -13.01 -4.26 -3.75
C ASN A 105 -11.69 -3.76 -3.10
N PRO A 106 -10.94 -2.86 -3.76
CA PRO A 106 -9.68 -2.38 -3.21
C PRO A 106 -9.81 -1.73 -1.83
N LYS A 107 -10.96 -1.11 -1.52
CA LYS A 107 -11.16 -0.44 -0.23
C LYS A 107 -11.10 -1.43 0.94
N SER A 108 -11.90 -2.48 0.92
CA SER A 108 -11.92 -3.49 1.99
C SER A 108 -10.66 -4.34 2.00
N LEU A 109 -10.19 -4.77 0.82
CA LEU A 109 -9.01 -5.60 0.71
C LEU A 109 -7.76 -4.91 1.26
N LEU A 110 -7.53 -3.63 0.91
CA LEU A 110 -6.36 -2.89 1.35
C LEU A 110 -6.46 -2.41 2.81
N ALA A 111 -7.68 -2.14 3.31
CA ALA A 111 -7.85 -1.64 4.67
C ALA A 111 -7.80 -2.74 5.73
N VAL A 112 -8.33 -3.93 5.43
CA VAL A 112 -8.59 -4.97 6.43
C VAL A 112 -8.10 -6.35 5.98
N ASP A 113 -8.59 -6.87 4.85
CA ASP A 113 -8.46 -8.30 4.53
C ASP A 113 -7.00 -8.71 4.29
N ILE A 114 -6.27 -7.96 3.46
CA ILE A 114 -4.85 -8.24 3.17
C ILE A 114 -3.97 -7.95 4.39
N PRO A 115 -4.11 -6.80 5.10
CA PRO A 115 -3.37 -6.56 6.33
C PRO A 115 -3.54 -7.64 7.39
N ASP A 116 -4.76 -8.10 7.62
CA ASP A 116 -5.04 -9.16 8.60
C ASP A 116 -4.44 -10.51 8.13
N LYS A 117 -4.60 -10.89 6.86
CA LYS A 117 -4.08 -12.13 6.27
C LYS A 117 -2.56 -12.21 6.26
N GLU A 118 -1.90 -11.11 5.94
CA GLU A 118 -0.45 -11.03 5.78
C GLU A 118 0.27 -10.52 7.04
N ASN A 119 -0.45 -10.24 8.12
CA ASN A 119 0.06 -9.66 9.37
C ASN A 119 0.89 -8.38 9.12
N VAL A 120 0.31 -7.47 8.34
CA VAL A 120 0.89 -6.15 8.05
C VAL A 120 0.82 -5.27 9.30
N ASP A 121 1.85 -4.50 9.56
CA ASP A 121 1.94 -3.55 10.67
C ASP A 121 2.06 -2.09 10.21
N LEU A 122 2.37 -1.87 8.92
CA LEU A 122 2.32 -0.55 8.29
C LEU A 122 1.73 -0.65 6.88
N ILE A 123 0.70 0.15 6.62
CA ILE A 123 0.13 0.35 5.28
C ILE A 123 0.69 1.65 4.69
N MET A 124 1.16 1.61 3.46
CA MET A 124 1.61 2.79 2.72
C MET A 124 0.84 2.91 1.41
N VAL A 125 0.23 4.06 1.18
CA VAL A 125 -0.59 4.35 -0.01
C VAL A 125 -0.29 5.74 -0.55
N GLY A 126 -0.50 5.93 -1.85
CA GLY A 126 -0.54 7.26 -2.44
C GLY A 126 -1.75 8.04 -1.95
N ALA A 127 -1.65 9.35 -1.83
CA ALA A 127 -2.77 10.18 -1.38
C ALA A 127 -3.94 10.16 -2.38
N THR A 128 -3.63 10.02 -3.67
CA THR A 128 -4.62 9.96 -4.76
C THR A 128 -4.30 8.79 -5.67
N GLY A 129 -5.31 8.22 -6.33
CA GLY A 129 -5.15 7.19 -7.35
C GLY A 129 -5.30 7.76 -8.76
N LEU A 130 -5.43 6.87 -9.76
CA LEU A 130 -5.48 7.19 -11.18
C LEU A 130 -6.56 8.21 -11.61
N ASN A 131 -7.65 8.32 -10.87
CA ASN A 131 -8.86 9.06 -11.27
C ASN A 131 -9.07 10.40 -10.54
N THR A 132 -8.08 10.92 -9.82
CA THR A 132 -8.26 12.11 -8.99
C THR A 132 -7.61 13.33 -9.63
N PHE A 133 -8.44 14.25 -10.13
CA PHE A 133 -8.00 15.50 -10.74
C PHE A 133 -7.84 16.67 -9.75
N GLU A 134 -8.34 16.55 -8.53
CA GLU A 134 -8.32 17.64 -7.55
C GLU A 134 -7.16 17.50 -6.57
N ARG A 135 -6.27 18.48 -6.59
CA ARG A 135 -4.98 18.50 -5.86
C ARG A 135 -5.09 18.54 -4.32
N LEU A 136 -6.27 18.73 -3.77
CA LEU A 136 -6.49 18.91 -2.33
C LEU A 136 -7.21 17.73 -1.65
N LEU A 137 -7.75 16.79 -2.40
CA LEU A 137 -8.55 15.70 -1.87
C LEU A 137 -7.72 14.40 -1.71
N ILE A 138 -7.98 13.70 -0.63
CA ILE A 138 -7.54 12.32 -0.45
C ILE A 138 -8.42 11.44 -1.35
N GLY A 139 -7.82 10.50 -2.08
CA GLY A 139 -8.56 9.54 -2.91
C GLY A 139 -9.50 8.68 -2.08
N SER A 140 -10.60 8.24 -2.69
CA SER A 140 -11.66 7.49 -1.98
C SER A 140 -11.17 6.19 -1.34
N SER A 141 -10.16 5.54 -1.92
CA SER A 141 -9.56 4.33 -1.32
C SER A 141 -8.68 4.68 -0.13
N SER A 142 -7.85 5.71 -0.24
CA SER A 142 -6.98 6.17 0.85
C SER A 142 -7.79 6.72 2.03
N GLU A 143 -8.91 7.42 1.76
CA GLU A 143 -9.84 7.85 2.79
C GLU A 143 -10.50 6.66 3.50
N TYR A 144 -10.92 5.64 2.75
CA TYR A 144 -11.51 4.44 3.33
C TYR A 144 -10.50 3.70 4.21
N ILE A 145 -9.26 3.54 3.75
CA ILE A 145 -8.20 2.90 4.52
C ILE A 145 -7.93 3.68 5.81
N LEU A 146 -7.86 5.02 5.73
CA LEU A 146 -7.68 5.87 6.91
C LEU A 146 -8.74 5.64 7.99
N ARG A 147 -9.97 5.37 7.60
CA ARG A 147 -11.09 5.16 8.54
C ARG A 147 -11.18 3.75 9.10
N HIS A 148 -10.66 2.74 8.39
CA HIS A 148 -10.94 1.33 8.71
C HIS A 148 -9.69 0.49 9.01
N ALA A 149 -8.50 0.97 8.67
CA ALA A 149 -7.27 0.27 9.00
C ALA A 149 -7.09 0.16 10.53
N LYS A 150 -6.61 -1.01 10.96
CA LYS A 150 -6.31 -1.30 12.38
C LYS A 150 -4.83 -1.17 12.70
N VAL A 151 -4.03 -0.87 11.69
CA VAL A 151 -2.57 -0.75 11.76
C VAL A 151 -2.15 0.65 11.32
N ASP A 152 -0.89 0.99 11.51
CA ASP A 152 -0.37 2.29 11.12
C ASP A 152 -0.52 2.53 9.61
N LEU A 153 -0.81 3.77 9.25
CA LEU A 153 -1.01 4.20 7.87
C LEU A 153 -0.13 5.39 7.53
N LEU A 154 0.61 5.27 6.44
CA LEU A 154 1.35 6.39 5.84
C LEU A 154 0.76 6.73 4.47
N ILE A 155 0.16 7.92 4.38
CA ILE A 155 -0.35 8.47 3.12
C ILE A 155 0.75 9.34 2.49
N VAL A 156 1.20 8.95 1.30
CA VAL A 156 2.29 9.62 0.59
C VAL A 156 1.73 10.61 -0.42
N ARG A 157 2.21 11.85 -0.35
CA ARG A 157 1.87 12.93 -1.28
C ARG A 157 3.10 13.36 -2.07
N ASP A 158 2.86 13.86 -3.25
CA ASP A 158 3.86 14.61 -4.00
C ASP A 158 4.03 16.01 -3.38
N SER A 159 5.20 16.28 -2.82
CA SER A 159 5.51 17.57 -2.19
C SER A 159 5.74 18.70 -3.21
N GLU A 160 6.02 18.38 -4.47
CA GLU A 160 6.28 19.38 -5.52
C GLU A 160 4.99 19.95 -6.11
N LYS A 161 3.85 19.29 -5.90
CA LYS A 161 2.53 19.74 -6.37
C LYS A 161 1.81 20.68 -5.40
N THR A 162 2.46 21.14 -4.32
CA THR A 162 1.81 21.94 -3.27
C THR A 162 1.99 23.47 -3.46
N LEU A 163 2.37 23.93 -4.65
CA LEU A 163 2.48 25.36 -4.99
C LEU A 163 1.42 25.79 -6.00
#